data_6514371a3f29c2ba60c8c7df13da33c7
#
_entry.id   6514371a3f29c2ba60c8c7df13da33c7
#
_cell.length_a   1.000
_cell.length_b   1.000
_cell.length_c   1.000
_cell.angle_alpha   90.00
_cell.angle_beta   90.00
_cell.angle_gamma   90.00
#
_symmetry.space_group_name_H-M   'P 1'
#
loop_
_entity.id
_entity.type
_entity.pdbx_description
1 polymer ?
#
loop_
_entity_poly.entity_id
_entity_poly.type
_entity_poly.pdbx_seq_one_letter_code
_entity_poly.pdbx_strand_id
1 'polypeptide(L)'
;MKIAGLDIGSTGCKLTIFDSDGSCLGKAYRDYPVKRTKTAHEVEAQDIIDSVFEVMEEMGRRHPDIAGIGVTSFGGTFVLTDKAGCPLHTAMLYTDPRGADECRALEEELGSAEIAAVTGLKPHGMYSLPKIMWIKGHWPEVYRRAEHILLMEDFVVFLLTGTAQIDYSLATRTMAFDINTITWNRKILSVAGVDERLLSRPVPSGTAAGTLLPEAAKRTGFSTRLQVVSVSQDQVAGAVGAGVFDSGKALECAGTVECLTPVYDGMPPLGGNAPGQLRGRPVCGAREVRDLLLFLYRGRADTVVRGHPGKG
;
A
#
# COMPACT_ATOMS: atom_id res chain seq x y z
N MET A 1 10.45 -1.78 -25.06
CA MET A 1 9.29 -1.04 -24.44
C MET A 1 9.75 -0.57 -23.08
N LYS A 2 9.62 0.72 -22.80
CA LYS A 2 10.06 1.28 -21.50
C LYS A 2 8.90 1.27 -20.52
N ILE A 3 9.18 0.89 -19.28
CA ILE A 3 8.22 0.93 -18.15
C ILE A 3 8.87 1.59 -16.94
N ALA A 4 8.06 2.11 -16.04
CA ALA A 4 8.54 2.73 -14.81
C ALA A 4 7.93 2.08 -13.58
N GLY A 5 8.70 2.07 -12.48
CA GLY A 5 8.22 1.79 -11.12
C GLY A 5 8.34 3.04 -10.27
N LEU A 6 7.22 3.48 -9.70
CA LEU A 6 7.14 4.55 -8.71
C LEU A 6 6.94 3.94 -7.33
N ASP A 7 7.93 4.10 -6.47
CA ASP A 7 7.97 3.60 -5.10
C ASP A 7 7.82 4.77 -4.13
N ILE A 8 6.73 4.78 -3.38
CA ILE A 8 6.43 5.79 -2.35
C ILE A 8 6.81 5.18 -1.00
N GLY A 9 7.99 5.53 -0.50
CA GLY A 9 8.49 5.05 0.78
C GLY A 9 8.08 5.95 1.96
N SER A 10 8.45 5.57 3.17
CA SER A 10 8.10 6.32 4.40
C SER A 10 8.88 7.63 4.59
N THR A 11 9.92 7.87 3.81
CA THR A 11 10.82 9.03 3.92
C THR A 11 11.15 9.69 2.60
N GLY A 12 10.65 9.16 1.49
CA GLY A 12 10.91 9.67 0.16
C GLY A 12 10.31 8.77 -0.91
N CYS A 13 10.22 9.27 -2.12
CA CYS A 13 9.75 8.50 -3.27
C CYS A 13 10.85 8.35 -4.34
N LYS A 14 10.74 7.29 -5.11
CA LYS A 14 11.70 6.92 -6.14
C LYS A 14 10.96 6.50 -7.42
N LEU A 15 11.38 7.05 -8.55
CA LEU A 15 10.96 6.59 -9.86
C LEU A 15 12.15 5.97 -10.57
N THR A 16 11.98 4.73 -11.05
CA THR A 16 13.01 4.03 -11.84
C THR A 16 12.41 3.57 -13.16
N ILE A 17 13.12 3.80 -14.26
CA ILE A 17 12.70 3.40 -15.61
C ILE A 17 13.56 2.24 -16.09
N PHE A 18 12.90 1.25 -16.66
CA PHE A 18 13.52 0.05 -17.22
C PHE A 18 13.14 -0.13 -18.69
N ASP A 19 14.04 -0.70 -19.46
CA ASP A 19 13.71 -1.25 -20.77
C ASP A 19 13.18 -2.68 -20.65
N SER A 20 12.69 -3.23 -21.76
CA SER A 20 12.10 -4.57 -21.84
C SER A 20 13.07 -5.72 -21.53
N ASP A 21 14.37 -5.49 -21.59
CA ASP A 21 15.41 -6.43 -21.19
C ASP A 21 15.78 -6.36 -19.69
N GLY A 22 15.13 -5.46 -18.93
CA GLY A 22 15.41 -5.24 -17.51
C GLY A 22 16.53 -4.22 -17.23
N SER A 23 17.14 -3.63 -18.27
CA SER A 23 18.15 -2.60 -18.10
C SER A 23 17.58 -1.34 -17.48
N CYS A 24 18.21 -0.81 -16.42
CA CYS A 24 17.84 0.44 -15.80
C CYS A 24 18.29 1.63 -16.66
N LEU A 25 17.34 2.38 -17.18
CA LEU A 25 17.59 3.55 -18.05
C LEU A 25 17.77 4.84 -17.25
N GLY A 26 17.24 4.90 -16.04
CA GLY A 26 17.35 6.06 -15.18
C GLY A 26 16.55 5.93 -13.89
N LYS A 27 16.92 6.74 -12.92
CA LYS A 27 16.23 6.86 -11.64
C LYS A 27 16.23 8.30 -11.15
N ALA A 28 15.16 8.68 -10.47
CA ALA A 28 15.06 9.91 -9.69
C ALA A 28 14.58 9.59 -8.29
N TYR A 29 15.01 10.38 -7.30
CA TYR A 29 14.63 10.23 -5.91
C TYR A 29 14.39 11.61 -5.29
N ARG A 30 13.37 11.70 -4.44
CA ARG A 30 13.12 12.86 -3.57
C ARG A 30 12.78 12.36 -2.18
N ASP A 31 13.41 12.91 -1.19
CA ASP A 31 13.02 12.78 0.21
C ASP A 31 11.99 13.85 0.57
N TYR A 32 11.23 13.58 1.62
CA TYR A 32 10.30 14.52 2.24
C TYR A 32 10.45 14.49 3.75
N PRO A 33 10.20 15.64 4.41
CA PRO A 33 10.36 15.75 5.85
C PRO A 33 9.30 14.90 6.57
N VAL A 34 9.73 14.18 7.58
CA VAL A 34 8.85 13.41 8.45
C VAL A 34 8.95 13.97 9.86
N LYS A 35 7.82 14.42 10.38
CA LYS A 35 7.71 14.88 11.77
C LYS A 35 7.52 13.68 12.69
N ARG A 36 8.44 13.48 13.64
CA ARG A 36 8.33 12.46 14.67
C ARG A 36 8.46 13.10 16.05
N THR A 37 7.43 12.91 16.85
CA THR A 37 7.37 13.33 18.25
C THR A 37 6.98 12.13 19.12
N LYS A 38 6.89 12.30 20.43
CA LYS A 38 6.40 11.23 21.30
C LYS A 38 4.93 10.85 21.06
N THR A 39 4.15 11.75 20.47
CA THR A 39 2.68 11.63 20.35
C THR A 39 2.19 11.61 18.91
N ALA A 40 3.04 11.89 17.91
CA ALA A 40 2.64 11.94 16.52
C ALA A 40 3.82 11.63 15.59
N HIS A 41 3.59 10.77 14.59
CA HIS A 41 4.48 10.52 13.48
C HIS A 41 3.73 10.83 12.18
N GLU A 42 4.07 11.94 11.55
CA GLU A 42 3.30 12.52 10.44
C GLU A 42 4.20 12.94 9.28
N VAL A 43 3.61 12.97 8.12
CA VAL A 43 4.17 13.59 6.91
C VAL A 43 3.11 14.49 6.28
N GLU A 44 3.51 15.64 5.77
CA GLU A 44 2.60 16.47 5.01
C GLU A 44 2.27 15.77 3.68
N ALA A 45 0.98 15.52 3.44
CA ALA A 45 0.56 14.84 2.22
C ALA A 45 0.95 15.62 0.97
N GLN A 46 1.02 16.96 1.06
CA GLN A 46 1.48 17.81 -0.02
C GLN A 46 2.96 17.58 -0.36
N ASP A 47 3.83 17.35 0.63
CA ASP A 47 5.24 17.04 0.38
C ASP A 47 5.41 15.72 -0.40
N ILE A 48 4.55 14.73 -0.11
CA ILE A 48 4.52 13.48 -0.89
C ILE A 48 4.09 13.76 -2.33
N ILE A 49 3.01 14.53 -2.53
CA ILE A 49 2.50 14.90 -3.86
C ILE A 49 3.60 15.60 -4.65
N ASP A 50 4.23 16.61 -4.07
CA ASP A 50 5.24 17.41 -4.76
C ASP A 50 6.46 16.56 -5.13
N SER A 51 6.94 15.73 -4.20
CA SER A 51 8.04 14.82 -4.46
C SER A 51 7.74 13.79 -5.56
N VAL A 52 6.51 13.24 -5.58
CA VAL A 52 6.07 12.33 -6.65
C VAL A 52 6.09 13.04 -8.01
N PHE A 53 5.51 14.23 -8.08
CA PHE A 53 5.49 14.98 -9.33
C PHE A 53 6.89 15.45 -9.78
N GLU A 54 7.77 15.82 -8.84
CA GLU A 54 9.16 16.19 -9.16
C GLU A 54 9.96 15.04 -9.78
N VAL A 55 9.88 13.82 -9.19
CA VAL A 55 10.56 12.64 -9.78
C VAL A 55 9.96 12.29 -11.13
N MET A 56 8.65 12.41 -11.28
CA MET A 56 7.97 12.17 -12.55
C MET A 56 8.35 13.22 -13.61
N GLU A 57 8.42 14.50 -13.27
CA GLU A 57 8.83 15.58 -14.14
C GLU A 57 10.30 15.42 -14.60
N GLU A 58 11.21 15.10 -13.67
CA GLU A 58 12.61 14.84 -14.01
C GLU A 58 12.75 13.72 -15.02
N MET A 59 12.03 12.61 -14.80
CA MET A 59 12.13 11.44 -15.66
C MET A 59 11.33 11.59 -16.94
N GLY A 60 10.21 12.31 -16.93
CA GLY A 60 9.40 12.60 -18.12
C GLY A 60 10.15 13.44 -19.15
N ARG A 61 10.99 14.39 -18.72
CA ARG A 61 11.87 15.15 -19.62
C ARG A 61 12.91 14.27 -20.33
N ARG A 62 13.38 13.20 -19.67
CA ARG A 62 14.41 12.30 -20.20
C ARG A 62 13.83 11.13 -21.00
N HIS A 63 12.65 10.65 -20.61
CA HIS A 63 12.03 9.45 -21.14
C HIS A 63 10.50 9.66 -21.33
N PRO A 64 10.05 10.56 -22.21
CA PRO A 64 8.63 10.88 -22.38
C PRO A 64 7.82 9.71 -22.98
N ASP A 65 8.49 8.68 -23.51
CA ASP A 65 7.97 7.60 -24.31
C ASP A 65 7.73 6.29 -23.49
N ILE A 66 7.68 6.36 -22.15
CA ILE A 66 7.35 5.17 -21.35
C ILE A 66 5.90 4.73 -21.59
N ALA A 67 5.67 3.41 -21.63
CA ALA A 67 4.36 2.83 -21.91
C ALA A 67 3.48 2.71 -20.66
N GLY A 68 4.09 2.51 -19.50
CA GLY A 68 3.37 2.31 -18.24
C GLY A 68 4.19 2.67 -17.03
N ILE A 69 3.48 2.98 -15.94
CA ILE A 69 4.03 3.22 -14.61
C ILE A 69 3.30 2.39 -13.59
N GLY A 70 4.01 1.54 -12.88
CA GLY A 70 3.50 0.81 -11.73
C GLY A 70 3.73 1.62 -10.46
N VAL A 71 2.70 1.77 -9.63
CA VAL A 71 2.77 2.48 -8.35
C VAL A 71 2.80 1.47 -7.22
N THR A 72 3.72 1.63 -6.28
CA THR A 72 3.81 0.86 -5.03
C THR A 72 4.02 1.82 -3.87
N SER A 73 3.63 1.40 -2.66
CA SER A 73 3.86 2.21 -1.47
C SER A 73 4.03 1.39 -0.20
N PHE A 74 4.58 2.04 0.82
CA PHE A 74 4.47 1.52 2.18
C PHE A 74 3.01 1.48 2.65
N GLY A 75 2.69 0.57 3.56
CA GLY A 75 1.32 0.34 4.03
C GLY A 75 0.97 1.04 5.33
N GLY A 76 -0.34 1.11 5.63
CA GLY A 76 -0.89 1.59 6.89
C GLY A 76 -0.97 3.11 7.06
N THR A 77 -0.33 3.88 6.19
CA THR A 77 -0.45 5.34 6.12
C THR A 77 -1.52 5.73 5.11
N PHE A 78 -2.30 6.74 5.43
CA PHE A 78 -3.43 7.17 4.62
C PHE A 78 -3.70 8.67 4.78
N VAL A 79 -4.50 9.20 3.88
CA VAL A 79 -5.06 10.55 3.95
C VAL A 79 -6.57 10.51 3.74
N LEU A 80 -7.28 11.45 4.37
CA LEU A 80 -8.64 11.81 3.99
C LEU A 80 -8.57 12.99 3.02
N THR A 81 -9.29 12.89 1.92
CA THR A 81 -9.29 13.92 0.90
C THR A 81 -10.71 14.40 0.58
N ASP A 82 -10.80 15.58 -0.01
CA ASP A 82 -12.02 16.02 -0.68
C ASP A 82 -12.20 15.31 -2.03
N LYS A 83 -13.27 15.66 -2.74
CA LYS A 83 -13.60 15.09 -4.06
C LYS A 83 -12.53 15.31 -5.13
N ALA A 84 -11.73 16.35 -5.00
CA ALA A 84 -10.64 16.65 -5.93
C ALA A 84 -9.32 15.94 -5.58
N GLY A 85 -9.26 15.24 -4.45
CA GLY A 85 -8.06 14.61 -3.93
C GLY A 85 -7.19 15.56 -3.09
N CYS A 86 -7.69 16.73 -2.71
CA CYS A 86 -6.97 17.64 -1.82
C CYS A 86 -6.95 17.07 -0.40
N PRO A 87 -5.76 16.88 0.22
CA PRO A 87 -5.66 16.38 1.58
C PRO A 87 -6.36 17.29 2.60
N LEU A 88 -7.09 16.69 3.54
CA LEU A 88 -7.79 17.40 4.60
C LEU A 88 -7.00 17.45 5.92
N HIS A 89 -5.93 16.69 6.01
CA HIS A 89 -5.04 16.60 7.19
C HIS A 89 -3.67 16.08 6.77
N THR A 90 -2.70 16.11 7.71
CA THR A 90 -1.40 15.45 7.60
C THR A 90 -1.55 13.93 7.54
N ALA A 91 -0.76 13.22 6.73
CA ALA A 91 -0.79 11.76 6.68
C ALA A 91 -0.16 11.16 7.95
N MET A 92 -0.92 10.33 8.66
CA MET A 92 -0.42 9.58 9.82
C MET A 92 0.37 8.37 9.35
N LEU A 93 1.65 8.30 9.74
CA LEU A 93 2.49 7.15 9.42
C LEU A 93 2.00 5.89 10.16
N TYR A 94 2.33 4.71 9.62
CA TYR A 94 2.04 3.44 10.28
C TYR A 94 2.66 3.34 11.70
N THR A 95 3.77 4.05 11.95
CA THR A 95 4.43 4.14 13.26
C THR A 95 3.80 5.16 14.21
N ASP A 96 2.77 5.91 13.79
CA ASP A 96 2.08 6.86 14.64
C ASP A 96 1.37 6.15 15.81
N PRO A 97 1.55 6.59 17.06
CA PRO A 97 0.99 5.90 18.22
C PRO A 97 -0.52 6.05 18.37
N ARG A 98 -1.15 7.01 17.69
CA ARG A 98 -2.61 7.21 17.71
C ARG A 98 -3.32 6.01 17.07
N GLY A 99 -4.51 5.69 17.58
CA GLY A 99 -5.28 4.51 17.16
C GLY A 99 -5.09 3.27 18.04
N ALA A 100 -4.23 3.32 19.06
CA ALA A 100 -4.00 2.17 19.94
C ALA A 100 -5.25 1.84 20.78
N ASP A 101 -5.96 2.84 21.26
CA ASP A 101 -7.17 2.69 22.07
C ASP A 101 -8.34 2.21 21.20
N GLU A 102 -8.46 2.75 19.99
CA GLU A 102 -9.44 2.34 19.01
C GLU A 102 -9.21 0.89 18.55
N CYS A 103 -7.95 0.45 18.44
CA CYS A 103 -7.62 -0.94 18.17
C CYS A 103 -8.11 -1.86 19.28
N ARG A 104 -7.89 -1.48 20.57
CA ARG A 104 -8.40 -2.24 21.72
C ARG A 104 -9.93 -2.31 21.72
N ALA A 105 -10.60 -1.21 21.42
CA ALA A 105 -12.07 -1.19 21.34
C ALA A 105 -12.59 -2.14 20.26
N LEU A 106 -11.92 -2.21 19.09
CA LEU A 106 -12.25 -3.20 18.05
C LEU A 106 -12.03 -4.65 18.53
N GLU A 107 -10.93 -4.91 19.27
CA GLU A 107 -10.65 -6.23 19.82
C GLU A 107 -11.66 -6.66 20.88
N GLU A 108 -12.10 -5.73 21.74
CA GLU A 108 -13.12 -5.98 22.77
C GLU A 108 -14.48 -6.32 22.15
N GLU A 109 -14.87 -5.65 21.06
CA GLU A 109 -16.16 -5.85 20.41
C GLU A 109 -16.19 -7.07 19.48
N LEU A 110 -15.12 -7.30 18.72
CA LEU A 110 -15.07 -8.34 17.68
C LEU A 110 -14.28 -9.60 18.09
N GLY A 111 -13.34 -9.46 19.01
CA GLY A 111 -12.36 -10.49 19.35
C GLY A 111 -11.17 -10.54 18.40
N SER A 112 -9.95 -10.62 18.97
CA SER A 112 -8.69 -10.70 18.21
C SER A 112 -8.66 -11.87 17.22
N ALA A 113 -9.22 -13.04 17.60
CA ALA A 113 -9.23 -14.21 16.75
C ALA A 113 -10.13 -14.05 15.52
N GLU A 114 -11.29 -13.38 15.68
CA GLU A 114 -12.19 -13.10 14.55
C GLU A 114 -11.57 -12.11 13.59
N ILE A 115 -11.01 -11.01 14.10
CA ILE A 115 -10.30 -10.02 13.26
C ILE A 115 -9.19 -10.72 12.48
N ALA A 116 -8.37 -11.55 13.14
CA ALA A 116 -7.28 -12.26 12.48
C ALA A 116 -7.76 -13.27 11.43
N ALA A 117 -8.85 -13.98 11.69
CA ALA A 117 -9.42 -14.95 10.74
C ALA A 117 -9.97 -14.26 9.48
N VAL A 118 -10.52 -13.06 9.63
CA VAL A 118 -11.08 -12.27 8.53
C VAL A 118 -9.99 -11.55 7.75
N THR A 119 -9.07 -10.89 8.44
CA THR A 119 -8.12 -9.96 7.80
C THR A 119 -6.75 -10.58 7.53
N GLY A 120 -6.44 -11.75 8.10
CA GLY A 120 -5.11 -12.33 8.11
C GLY A 120 -4.12 -11.62 9.03
N LEU A 121 -4.55 -10.62 9.80
CA LEU A 121 -3.70 -9.75 10.60
C LEU A 121 -3.99 -9.92 12.09
N LYS A 122 -2.96 -9.95 12.90
CA LYS A 122 -3.12 -9.72 14.33
C LYS A 122 -3.46 -8.25 14.54
N PRO A 123 -4.54 -7.91 15.30
CA PRO A 123 -4.91 -6.52 15.55
C PRO A 123 -3.74 -5.69 16.09
N HIS A 124 -3.55 -4.52 15.53
CA HIS A 124 -2.50 -3.59 15.96
C HIS A 124 -2.83 -2.16 15.52
N GLY A 125 -2.51 -1.17 16.37
CA GLY A 125 -2.73 0.25 16.07
C GLY A 125 -1.93 0.80 14.89
N MET A 126 -0.97 0.05 14.34
CA MET A 126 -0.21 0.45 13.15
C MET A 126 -1.05 0.47 11.86
N TYR A 127 -2.14 -0.28 11.81
CA TYR A 127 -3.01 -0.35 10.63
C TYR A 127 -3.89 0.90 10.50
N SER A 128 -4.45 1.10 9.30
CA SER A 128 -5.16 2.34 8.99
C SER A 128 -6.47 2.48 9.77
N LEU A 129 -7.27 1.39 9.91
CA LEU A 129 -8.61 1.48 10.49
C LEU A 129 -8.65 2.09 11.89
N PRO A 130 -7.81 1.67 12.87
CA PRO A 130 -7.77 2.30 14.18
C PRO A 130 -7.46 3.80 14.13
N LYS A 131 -6.57 4.22 13.24
CA LYS A 131 -6.23 5.64 13.05
C LYS A 131 -7.37 6.42 12.40
N ILE A 132 -8.11 5.81 11.47
CA ILE A 132 -9.31 6.41 10.88
C ILE A 132 -10.37 6.62 11.96
N MET A 133 -10.57 5.64 12.86
CA MET A 133 -11.47 5.78 14.01
C MET A 133 -11.01 6.92 14.93
N TRP A 134 -9.70 7.02 15.18
CA TRP A 134 -9.13 8.12 15.96
C TRP A 134 -9.44 9.48 15.32
N ILE A 135 -9.23 9.64 14.00
CA ILE A 135 -9.58 10.88 13.28
C ILE A 135 -11.06 11.18 13.42
N LYS A 136 -11.91 10.18 13.25
CA LYS A 136 -13.37 10.35 13.38
C LYS A 136 -13.77 10.84 14.77
N GLY A 137 -13.13 10.34 15.82
CA GLY A 137 -13.40 10.75 17.21
C GLY A 137 -12.83 12.11 17.59
N HIS A 138 -11.62 12.43 17.13
CA HIS A 138 -10.86 13.62 17.55
C HIS A 138 -10.95 14.79 16.57
N TRP A 139 -11.12 14.49 15.28
CA TRP A 139 -11.26 15.48 14.20
C TRP A 139 -12.54 15.23 13.38
N PRO A 140 -13.72 15.25 13.99
CA PRO A 140 -14.97 14.88 13.34
C PRO A 140 -15.29 15.76 12.11
N GLU A 141 -14.83 17.02 12.11
CA GLU A 141 -15.00 17.91 10.96
C GLU A 141 -14.20 17.44 9.74
N VAL A 142 -12.98 16.93 9.97
CA VAL A 142 -12.14 16.36 8.91
C VAL A 142 -12.83 15.13 8.33
N TYR A 143 -13.30 14.22 9.19
CA TYR A 143 -13.98 13.00 8.74
C TYR A 143 -15.27 13.31 7.96
N ARG A 144 -16.08 14.27 8.42
CA ARG A 144 -17.34 14.65 7.73
C ARG A 144 -17.15 15.30 6.37
N ARG A 145 -16.00 15.93 6.13
CA ARG A 145 -15.64 16.55 4.85
C ARG A 145 -14.98 15.59 3.88
N ALA A 146 -14.61 14.39 4.35
CA ALA A 146 -13.92 13.41 3.51
C ALA A 146 -14.85 12.83 2.45
N GLU A 147 -14.38 12.82 1.23
CA GLU A 147 -14.98 12.12 0.09
C GLU A 147 -14.22 10.82 -0.23
N HIS A 148 -12.94 10.73 0.18
CA HIS A 148 -12.13 9.55 0.05
C HIS A 148 -11.23 9.35 1.27
N ILE A 149 -10.95 8.08 1.57
CA ILE A 149 -9.90 7.61 2.49
C ILE A 149 -8.94 6.77 1.66
N LEU A 150 -7.76 7.30 1.39
CA LEU A 150 -6.80 6.72 0.45
C LEU A 150 -5.48 6.40 1.16
N LEU A 151 -4.94 5.20 0.96
CA LEU A 151 -3.57 4.89 1.32
C LEU A 151 -2.63 5.53 0.29
N MET A 152 -1.31 5.44 0.48
CA MET A 152 -0.39 6.22 -0.35
C MET A 152 -0.36 5.79 -1.82
N GLU A 153 -0.50 4.48 -2.12
CA GLU A 153 -0.59 3.99 -3.50
C GLU A 153 -1.83 4.53 -4.20
N ASP A 154 -3.01 4.24 -3.63
CA ASP A 154 -4.28 4.60 -4.25
C ASP A 154 -4.52 6.12 -4.23
N PHE A 155 -3.91 6.84 -3.30
CA PHE A 155 -3.86 8.30 -3.31
C PHE A 155 -3.13 8.84 -4.56
N VAL A 156 -1.93 8.35 -4.82
CA VAL A 156 -1.16 8.76 -5.99
C VAL A 156 -1.82 8.28 -7.27
N VAL A 157 -2.32 7.05 -7.31
CA VAL A 157 -3.09 6.52 -8.45
C VAL A 157 -4.30 7.40 -8.73
N PHE A 158 -5.05 7.82 -7.71
CA PHE A 158 -6.19 8.72 -7.85
C PHE A 158 -5.78 10.08 -8.41
N LEU A 159 -4.71 10.69 -7.91
CA LEU A 159 -4.20 11.96 -8.41
C LEU A 159 -3.76 11.89 -9.88
N LEU A 160 -3.23 10.75 -10.29
CA LEU A 160 -2.74 10.55 -11.66
C LEU A 160 -3.85 10.21 -12.66
N THR A 161 -4.94 9.55 -12.22
CA THR A 161 -5.94 8.95 -13.12
C THR A 161 -7.38 9.34 -12.82
N GLY A 162 -7.68 9.87 -11.63
CA GLY A 162 -9.04 10.08 -11.13
C GLY A 162 -9.74 8.79 -10.67
N THR A 163 -9.04 7.65 -10.64
CA THR A 163 -9.59 6.36 -10.25
C THR A 163 -9.16 5.98 -8.83
N ALA A 164 -10.11 5.86 -7.90
CA ALA A 164 -9.87 5.36 -6.55
C ALA A 164 -9.90 3.83 -6.56
N GLN A 165 -8.75 3.19 -6.70
CA GLN A 165 -8.57 1.74 -6.58
C GLN A 165 -7.32 1.42 -5.79
N ILE A 166 -7.39 0.34 -5.00
CA ILE A 166 -6.32 -0.11 -4.11
C ILE A 166 -6.04 -1.59 -4.38
N ASP A 167 -4.76 -1.97 -4.41
CA ASP A 167 -4.42 -3.39 -4.54
C ASP A 167 -4.75 -4.18 -3.25
N TYR A 168 -4.92 -5.51 -3.38
CA TYR A 168 -5.30 -6.34 -2.25
C TYR A 168 -4.29 -6.33 -1.11
N SER A 169 -2.99 -6.24 -1.40
CA SER A 169 -1.95 -6.25 -0.35
C SER A 169 -1.96 -4.98 0.50
N LEU A 170 -2.24 -3.83 -0.10
CA LEU A 170 -2.46 -2.57 0.64
C LEU A 170 -3.84 -2.52 1.30
N ALA A 171 -4.88 -3.06 0.65
CA ALA A 171 -6.20 -3.16 1.27
C ALA A 171 -6.15 -3.94 2.59
N THR A 172 -5.35 -5.02 2.68
CA THR A 172 -5.14 -5.74 3.95
C THR A 172 -4.51 -4.85 5.02
N ARG A 173 -3.64 -3.90 4.67
CA ARG A 173 -3.00 -2.98 5.64
C ARG A 173 -3.96 -2.02 6.31
N THR A 174 -5.22 -2.01 5.90
CA THR A 174 -6.27 -1.27 6.60
C THR A 174 -6.77 -1.97 7.87
N MET A 175 -6.68 -3.29 7.98
CA MET A 175 -7.35 -4.15 8.96
C MET A 175 -8.90 -4.14 8.82
N ALA A 176 -9.39 -3.84 7.61
CA ALA A 176 -10.82 -3.86 7.28
C ALA A 176 -11.15 -4.74 6.08
N PHE A 177 -10.14 -5.31 5.43
CA PHE A 177 -10.29 -6.12 4.23
C PHE A 177 -10.40 -7.60 4.58
N ASP A 178 -11.43 -8.25 4.03
CA ASP A 178 -11.68 -9.68 4.23
C ASP A 178 -10.90 -10.48 3.19
N ILE A 179 -9.91 -11.20 3.66
CA ILE A 179 -9.04 -12.01 2.80
C ILE A 179 -9.72 -13.25 2.24
N ASN A 180 -10.84 -13.67 2.79
CA ASN A 180 -11.55 -14.88 2.36
C ASN A 180 -12.52 -14.54 1.21
N THR A 181 -13.16 -13.37 1.27
CA THR A 181 -14.14 -12.90 0.27
C THR A 181 -13.55 -11.89 -0.71
N ILE A 182 -12.33 -11.37 -0.44
CA ILE A 182 -11.65 -10.37 -1.29
C ILE A 182 -12.46 -9.07 -1.42
N THR A 183 -13.07 -8.65 -0.31
CA THR A 183 -13.91 -7.45 -0.22
C THR A 183 -13.68 -6.73 1.11
N TRP A 184 -14.16 -5.49 1.21
CA TRP A 184 -14.25 -4.82 2.50
C TRP A 184 -15.18 -5.59 3.44
N ASN A 185 -14.76 -5.81 4.70
CA ASN A 185 -15.58 -6.50 5.69
C ASN A 185 -16.56 -5.52 6.34
N ARG A 186 -17.85 -5.64 5.99
CA ARG A 186 -18.90 -4.74 6.46
C ARG A 186 -19.12 -4.78 7.96
N LYS A 187 -18.90 -5.93 8.62
CA LYS A 187 -19.04 -6.05 10.07
C LYS A 187 -17.95 -5.23 10.77
N ILE A 188 -16.69 -5.38 10.37
CA ILE A 188 -15.57 -4.61 10.91
C ILE A 188 -15.79 -3.10 10.66
N LEU A 189 -16.14 -2.71 9.43
CA LEU A 189 -16.40 -1.31 9.10
C LEU A 189 -17.57 -0.73 9.88
N SER A 190 -18.64 -1.52 10.10
CA SER A 190 -19.80 -1.10 10.89
C SER A 190 -19.42 -0.84 12.35
N VAL A 191 -18.66 -1.73 12.97
CA VAL A 191 -18.17 -1.55 14.36
C VAL A 191 -17.23 -0.34 14.46
N ALA A 192 -16.33 -0.17 13.49
CA ALA A 192 -15.47 1.02 13.40
C ALA A 192 -16.25 2.30 13.07
N GLY A 193 -17.48 2.15 12.59
CA GLY A 193 -18.31 3.27 12.12
C GLY A 193 -17.72 3.98 10.91
N VAL A 194 -17.00 3.27 10.06
CA VAL A 194 -16.39 3.79 8.83
C VAL A 194 -17.26 3.45 7.63
N ASP A 195 -17.56 4.45 6.80
CA ASP A 195 -18.35 4.27 5.60
C ASP A 195 -17.50 3.62 4.49
N GLU A 196 -17.91 2.44 4.02
CA GLU A 196 -17.26 1.71 2.93
C GLU A 196 -17.11 2.56 1.66
N ARG A 197 -18.03 3.50 1.40
CA ARG A 197 -18.04 4.36 0.21
C ARG A 197 -16.86 5.32 0.14
N LEU A 198 -16.22 5.59 1.27
CA LEU A 198 -15.02 6.43 1.34
C LEU A 198 -13.75 5.67 0.95
N LEU A 199 -13.80 4.34 0.92
CA LEU A 199 -12.64 3.49 0.63
C LEU A 199 -12.51 3.22 -0.87
N SER A 200 -11.30 3.08 -1.34
CA SER A 200 -10.99 2.69 -2.72
C SER A 200 -11.53 1.31 -3.06
N ARG A 201 -11.84 1.09 -4.33
CA ARG A 201 -12.26 -0.22 -4.84
C ARG A 201 -11.07 -1.19 -4.79
N PRO A 202 -11.17 -2.34 -4.07
CA PRO A 202 -10.10 -3.33 -4.05
C PRO A 202 -9.94 -4.01 -5.43
N VAL A 203 -8.69 -4.18 -5.85
CA VAL A 203 -8.33 -4.81 -7.14
C VAL A 203 -7.15 -5.75 -6.98
N PRO A 204 -6.98 -6.74 -7.86
CA PRO A 204 -5.75 -7.53 -7.93
C PRO A 204 -4.54 -6.64 -8.22
N SER A 205 -3.38 -7.00 -7.65
CA SER A 205 -2.09 -6.39 -7.99
C SER A 205 -1.85 -6.44 -9.51
N GLY A 206 -1.31 -5.37 -10.07
CA GLY A 206 -1.10 -5.25 -11.51
C GLY A 206 -2.33 -4.78 -12.30
N THR A 207 -3.40 -4.34 -11.64
CA THR A 207 -4.59 -3.82 -12.30
C THR A 207 -4.36 -2.40 -12.82
N ALA A 208 -4.62 -2.17 -14.11
CA ALA A 208 -4.58 -0.84 -14.69
C ALA A 208 -5.68 0.05 -14.09
N ALA A 209 -5.30 1.24 -13.63
CA ALA A 209 -6.21 2.25 -13.09
C ALA A 209 -6.75 3.20 -14.17
N GLY A 210 -6.04 3.30 -15.27
CA GLY A 210 -6.33 4.20 -16.38
C GLY A 210 -5.09 4.86 -16.93
N THR A 211 -5.28 5.94 -17.66
CA THR A 211 -4.19 6.74 -18.23
C THR A 211 -4.05 8.06 -17.47
N LEU A 212 -2.93 8.73 -17.65
CA LEU A 212 -2.69 10.02 -17.00
C LEU A 212 -3.78 11.04 -17.33
N LEU A 213 -4.25 11.74 -16.32
CA LEU A 213 -5.05 12.94 -16.49
C LEU A 213 -4.26 14.00 -17.28
N PRO A 214 -4.93 14.85 -18.10
CA PRO A 214 -4.26 15.87 -18.89
C PRO A 214 -3.34 16.80 -18.06
N GLU A 215 -3.77 17.18 -16.87
CA GLU A 215 -2.99 18.04 -15.98
C GLU A 215 -1.73 17.34 -15.43
N ALA A 216 -1.84 16.05 -15.06
CA ALA A 216 -0.70 15.25 -14.64
C ALA A 216 0.30 15.06 -15.81
N ALA A 217 -0.20 14.76 -17.00
CA ALA A 217 0.63 14.63 -18.19
C ALA A 217 1.36 15.95 -18.55
N LYS A 218 0.66 17.08 -18.48
CA LYS A 218 1.24 18.41 -18.71
C LYS A 218 2.35 18.75 -17.71
N ARG A 219 2.12 18.45 -16.41
CA ARG A 219 3.09 18.71 -15.34
C ARG A 219 4.32 17.83 -15.49
N THR A 220 4.15 16.56 -15.78
CA THR A 220 5.24 15.56 -15.77
C THR A 220 5.98 15.43 -17.11
N GLY A 221 5.40 15.89 -18.21
CA GLY A 221 5.94 15.72 -19.56
C GLY A 221 5.74 14.31 -20.15
N PHE A 222 5.07 13.40 -19.45
CA PHE A 222 4.67 12.11 -19.98
C PHE A 222 3.44 12.23 -20.90
N SER A 223 3.24 11.21 -21.73
CA SER A 223 2.07 11.13 -22.61
C SER A 223 0.78 10.91 -21.79
N THR A 224 -0.34 11.51 -22.20
CA THR A 224 -1.68 11.19 -21.69
C THR A 224 -2.08 9.71 -21.95
N ARG A 225 -1.34 8.98 -22.77
CA ARG A 225 -1.55 7.55 -23.04
C ARG A 225 -0.77 6.65 -22.08
N LEU A 226 0.06 7.22 -21.18
CA LEU A 226 0.79 6.46 -20.17
C LEU A 226 -0.20 5.71 -19.28
N GLN A 227 -0.10 4.37 -19.24
CA GLN A 227 -0.90 3.54 -18.34
C GLN A 227 -0.37 3.62 -16.92
N VAL A 228 -1.28 3.84 -15.96
CA VAL A 228 -0.98 3.78 -14.52
C VAL A 228 -1.55 2.49 -13.97
N VAL A 229 -0.75 1.78 -13.18
CA VAL A 229 -1.06 0.45 -12.66
C VAL A 229 -0.90 0.44 -11.14
N SER A 230 -1.92 -0.01 -10.42
CA SER A 230 -1.82 -0.33 -8.98
C SER A 230 -1.03 -1.63 -8.83
N VAL A 231 0.14 -1.56 -8.18
CA VAL A 231 1.03 -2.72 -8.07
C VAL A 231 0.82 -3.46 -6.76
N SER A 232 1.36 -2.96 -5.66
CA SER A 232 1.25 -3.61 -4.35
C SER A 232 1.93 -2.81 -3.24
N GLN A 233 1.83 -3.31 -2.03
CA GLN A 233 2.67 -2.85 -0.93
C GLN A 233 4.16 -3.10 -1.27
N ASP A 234 5.05 -2.19 -0.83
CA ASP A 234 6.48 -2.14 -1.17
C ASP A 234 7.24 -3.46 -0.95
N GLN A 235 7.01 -4.13 0.21
CA GLN A 235 7.66 -5.41 0.52
C GLN A 235 7.22 -6.53 -0.43
N VAL A 236 5.96 -6.48 -0.84
CA VAL A 236 5.40 -7.43 -1.80
C VAL A 236 5.98 -7.20 -3.19
N ALA A 237 6.04 -5.93 -3.64
CA ALA A 237 6.70 -5.57 -4.88
C ALA A 237 8.18 -5.97 -4.88
N GLY A 238 8.86 -5.78 -3.75
CA GLY A 238 10.25 -6.20 -3.55
C GLY A 238 10.43 -7.72 -3.67
N ALA A 239 9.51 -8.51 -3.08
CA ALA A 239 9.56 -9.97 -3.17
C ALA A 239 9.37 -10.45 -4.63
N VAL A 240 8.39 -9.87 -5.33
CA VAL A 240 8.17 -10.16 -6.76
C VAL A 240 9.39 -9.78 -7.59
N GLY A 241 9.96 -8.59 -7.37
CA GLY A 241 11.16 -8.12 -8.07
C GLY A 241 12.41 -8.97 -7.79
N ALA A 242 12.48 -9.60 -6.62
CA ALA A 242 13.55 -10.53 -6.25
C ALA A 242 13.30 -11.98 -6.73
N GLY A 243 12.20 -12.25 -7.45
CA GLY A 243 11.87 -13.58 -7.94
C GLY A 243 11.39 -14.55 -6.86
N VAL A 244 10.86 -14.03 -5.75
CA VAL A 244 10.33 -14.84 -4.64
C VAL A 244 8.86 -15.15 -4.91
N PHE A 245 8.59 -16.24 -5.62
CA PHE A 245 7.24 -16.64 -6.03
C PHE A 245 6.79 -17.97 -5.40
N ASP A 246 7.73 -18.78 -4.90
CA ASP A 246 7.45 -20.14 -4.46
C ASP A 246 7.44 -20.23 -2.93
N SER A 247 6.59 -21.13 -2.40
CA SER A 247 6.62 -21.46 -0.97
C SER A 247 7.99 -21.97 -0.54
N GLY A 248 8.35 -21.69 0.71
CA GLY A 248 9.68 -22.03 1.25
C GLY A 248 10.78 -21.02 0.90
N LYS A 249 10.45 -19.99 0.11
CA LYS A 249 11.34 -18.84 -0.13
C LYS A 249 10.86 -17.63 0.67
N ALA A 250 11.78 -16.73 0.97
CA ALA A 250 11.48 -15.44 1.61
C ALA A 250 12.39 -14.35 1.04
N LEU A 251 11.88 -13.13 0.94
CA LEU A 251 12.70 -11.94 0.80
C LEU A 251 13.09 -11.45 2.18
N GLU A 252 14.37 -11.17 2.39
CA GLU A 252 14.87 -10.40 3.52
C GLU A 252 15.26 -8.99 3.05
N CYS A 253 14.63 -7.99 3.64
CA CYS A 253 14.98 -6.60 3.45
C CYS A 253 15.65 -6.08 4.71
N ALA A 254 16.97 -5.90 4.67
CA ALA A 254 17.75 -5.32 5.75
C ALA A 254 17.90 -3.81 5.55
N GLY A 255 17.38 -3.03 6.50
CA GLY A 255 17.43 -1.57 6.53
C GLY A 255 17.32 -1.07 7.96
N THR A 256 16.70 0.10 8.17
CA THR A 256 16.37 0.61 9.51
C THR A 256 15.44 -0.35 10.26
N VAL A 257 14.64 -1.09 9.53
CA VAL A 257 13.82 -2.20 10.00
C VAL A 257 14.15 -3.42 9.14
N GLU A 258 14.39 -4.55 9.79
CA GLU A 258 14.58 -5.83 9.12
C GLU A 258 13.20 -6.49 8.91
N CYS A 259 12.88 -6.78 7.65
CA CYS A 259 11.62 -7.39 7.26
C CYS A 259 11.87 -8.69 6.52
N LEU A 260 11.23 -9.77 6.99
CA LEU A 260 11.16 -11.05 6.29
C LEU A 260 9.78 -11.18 5.62
N THR A 261 9.81 -11.44 4.31
CA THR A 261 8.63 -11.58 3.47
C THR A 261 8.57 -13.00 2.89
N PRO A 262 8.07 -14.00 3.67
CA PRO A 262 7.97 -15.39 3.22
C PRO A 262 6.76 -15.62 2.33
N VAL A 263 6.86 -16.62 1.45
CA VAL A 263 5.76 -17.13 0.62
C VAL A 263 5.25 -18.44 1.15
N TYR A 264 3.93 -18.63 1.18
CA TYR A 264 3.24 -19.83 1.64
C TYR A 264 2.23 -20.32 0.59
N ASP A 265 2.06 -21.64 0.46
CA ASP A 265 1.05 -22.24 -0.44
C ASP A 265 -0.39 -22.16 0.09
N GLY A 266 -0.56 -21.73 1.33
CA GLY A 266 -1.86 -21.61 1.98
C GLY A 266 -1.78 -20.77 3.25
N MET A 267 -2.94 -20.53 3.88
CA MET A 267 -3.02 -19.80 5.15
C MET A 267 -2.20 -20.54 6.22
N PRO A 268 -1.15 -19.96 6.80
CA PRO A 268 -0.49 -20.54 7.95
C PRO A 268 -1.46 -20.58 9.14
N PRO A 269 -1.36 -21.57 10.03
CA PRO A 269 -2.22 -21.65 11.20
C PRO A 269 -2.06 -20.38 12.05
N LEU A 270 -3.19 -19.68 12.24
CA LEU A 270 -3.27 -18.53 13.13
C LEU A 270 -3.18 -19.03 14.58
N GLY A 271 -2.05 -18.78 15.23
CA GLY A 271 -1.87 -19.14 16.63
C GLY A 271 -1.46 -20.61 16.85
N GLY A 272 -0.21 -20.87 16.88
CA GLY A 272 0.44 -22.12 17.26
C GLY A 272 1.95 -21.95 17.19
N ASN A 273 2.69 -22.69 18.01
CA ASN A 273 4.13 -22.81 17.89
C ASN A 273 4.46 -23.51 16.56
N ALA A 274 4.47 -22.77 15.45
CA ALA A 274 4.95 -23.32 14.19
C ALA A 274 6.39 -23.77 14.39
N PRO A 275 6.74 -25.02 13.98
CA PRO A 275 8.12 -25.49 14.04
C PRO A 275 8.98 -24.52 13.22
N GLY A 276 9.94 -23.85 13.84
CA GLY A 276 10.84 -22.90 13.16
C GLY A 276 10.62 -21.43 13.51
N GLN A 277 9.80 -21.09 14.50
CA GLN A 277 9.79 -19.72 15.02
C GLN A 277 11.19 -19.38 15.54
N LEU A 278 11.85 -18.45 14.84
CA LEU A 278 13.05 -17.80 15.34
C LEU A 278 12.74 -17.21 16.72
N ARG A 279 13.27 -17.83 17.79
CA ARG A 279 13.27 -17.29 19.15
C ARG A 279 14.29 -16.16 19.17
N GLY A 280 13.93 -15.01 18.61
CA GLY A 280 14.65 -13.76 18.70
C GLY A 280 13.76 -12.71 19.36
N ARG A 281 14.34 -11.74 20.04
CA ARG A 281 13.64 -10.59 20.61
C ARG A 281 12.58 -10.08 19.62
N PRO A 282 11.40 -9.62 20.08
CA PRO A 282 10.40 -9.08 19.18
C PRO A 282 10.97 -7.85 18.49
N VAL A 283 11.48 -8.04 17.29
CA VAL A 283 11.68 -6.97 16.35
C VAL A 283 10.28 -6.66 15.83
N CYS A 284 9.80 -5.47 16.15
CA CYS A 284 8.52 -4.97 15.66
C CYS A 284 8.46 -5.22 14.16
N GLY A 285 7.51 -6.00 13.67
CA GLY A 285 7.31 -6.24 12.24
C GLY A 285 7.49 -7.66 11.73
N ALA A 286 8.40 -8.48 12.26
CA ALA A 286 8.70 -9.81 11.69
C ALA A 286 7.55 -10.84 11.77
N ARG A 287 6.58 -10.65 12.67
CA ARG A 287 5.37 -11.48 12.73
C ARG A 287 4.23 -10.96 11.85
N GLU A 288 4.21 -9.69 11.56
CA GLU A 288 3.14 -9.01 10.84
C GLU A 288 3.30 -9.08 9.32
N VAL A 289 4.53 -9.18 8.84
CA VAL A 289 4.83 -9.32 7.41
C VAL A 289 4.48 -10.71 6.88
N ARG A 290 4.42 -11.74 7.74
CA ARG A 290 3.95 -13.08 7.37
C ARG A 290 2.55 -13.06 6.75
N ASP A 291 1.70 -12.17 7.23
CA ASP A 291 0.29 -12.15 6.87
C ASP A 291 0.03 -11.46 5.51
N LEU A 292 0.97 -10.65 5.03
CA LEU A 292 0.81 -9.88 3.81
C LEU A 292 1.02 -10.66 2.52
N LEU A 293 1.97 -11.57 2.51
CA LEU A 293 2.34 -12.33 1.29
C LEU A 293 1.39 -13.48 0.96
N LEU A 294 0.68 -13.97 1.94
CA LEU A 294 -0.37 -14.96 1.75
C LEU A 294 -1.39 -14.54 0.69
N PHE A 295 -1.55 -13.24 0.53
CA PHE A 295 -2.56 -12.64 -0.32
C PHE A 295 -2.25 -12.72 -1.80
N LEU A 296 -1.00 -12.56 -2.18
CA LEU A 296 -0.58 -12.63 -3.58
C LEU A 296 -0.73 -14.03 -4.17
N TYR A 297 -0.68 -15.05 -3.32
CA TYR A 297 -0.57 -16.44 -3.79
C TYR A 297 -1.89 -17.18 -3.90
N ARG A 298 -2.95 -16.76 -3.22
CA ARG A 298 -4.18 -17.55 -3.14
C ARG A 298 -5.14 -17.40 -4.31
N GLY A 299 -4.74 -16.89 -5.42
CA GLY A 299 -5.72 -17.13 -6.40
C GLY A 299 -5.73 -16.38 -7.72
N ARG A 300 -4.81 -15.50 -8.01
CA ARG A 300 -4.77 -14.91 -9.36
C ARG A 300 -3.41 -14.35 -9.81
N ALA A 301 -2.35 -14.50 -9.04
CA ALA A 301 -1.00 -14.24 -9.51
C ALA A 301 -0.66 -15.14 -10.72
N ASP A 302 -1.25 -16.33 -10.79
CA ASP A 302 -1.15 -17.23 -11.93
C ASP A 302 -1.58 -16.60 -13.27
N THR A 303 -2.46 -15.61 -13.26
CA THR A 303 -2.97 -15.00 -14.48
C THR A 303 -2.05 -13.88 -15.00
N VAL A 304 -1.28 -13.24 -14.13
CA VAL A 304 -0.37 -12.14 -14.51
C VAL A 304 0.98 -12.68 -14.98
N VAL A 305 1.46 -13.78 -14.37
CA VAL A 305 2.77 -14.36 -14.70
C VAL A 305 2.72 -15.37 -15.85
N ARG A 306 1.58 -16.03 -16.10
CA ARG A 306 1.41 -17.02 -17.19
C ARG A 306 1.05 -16.44 -18.55
N GLY A 307 1.11 -15.13 -18.73
CA GLY A 307 0.76 -14.45 -19.98
C GLY A 307 1.74 -14.63 -21.16
N HIS A 308 2.77 -15.48 -21.06
CA HIS A 308 3.59 -15.88 -22.23
C HIS A 308 3.95 -17.37 -22.18
N PRO A 309 3.22 -18.23 -22.91
CA PRO A 309 3.79 -19.50 -23.30
C PRO A 309 4.87 -19.19 -24.33
N GLY A 310 6.14 -19.40 -23.95
CA GLY A 310 7.22 -19.50 -24.90
C GLY A 310 6.84 -20.54 -25.98
N LYS A 311 6.65 -20.10 -27.20
CA LYS A 311 6.69 -21.00 -28.35
C LYS A 311 8.16 -21.32 -28.58
N GLY A 312 8.43 -22.61 -28.52
CA GLY A 312 9.70 -23.25 -28.81
C GLY A 312 10.27 -22.96 -30.20
#